data_98d179eca3aaa29372f3ddb42de1ee8e
#
_entry.id   98d179eca3aaa29372f3ddb42de1ee8e
#
_cell.length_a   1.000
_cell.length_b   1.000
_cell.length_c   1.000
_cell.angle_alpha   90.00
_cell.angle_beta   90.00
_cell.angle_gamma   90.00
#
_symmetry.space_group_name_H-M   'P 1'
#
loop_
_entity.id
_entity.type
_entity.pdbx_description
1 polymer ?
#
loop_
_entity_poly.entity_id
_entity_poly.type
_entity_poly.pdbx_seq_one_letter_code
_entity_poly.pdbx_strand_id
1 'polypeptide(L)'
;MQKILVLVTNHGTLGEAKEKNGTFAPELTHALHQFMHANMAFDIASLEGGAAPLYGEDTDDGVNLEVLNDPRVSAALSNTMRIDQLSAKDYHAVFYPGGFGLLYDLAKSEKAGKLTAAAFENGGVV
;
A
#
# COMPACT_ATOMS: atom_id res chain seq x y z
N MET A 1 9.82 -13.64 -11.33
CA MET A 1 8.36 -13.47 -11.50
C MET A 1 7.95 -12.09 -11.02
N GLN A 2 7.22 -11.38 -11.84
CA GLN A 2 6.78 -10.03 -11.50
C GLN A 2 5.65 -10.06 -10.48
N LYS A 3 5.58 -8.99 -9.68
CA LYS A 3 4.61 -8.84 -8.59
C LYS A 3 3.82 -7.55 -8.76
N ILE A 4 2.81 -7.39 -7.94
CA ILE A 4 2.10 -6.12 -7.77
C ILE A 4 2.78 -5.36 -6.64
N LEU A 5 3.10 -4.09 -6.87
CA LEU A 5 3.59 -3.19 -5.82
C LEU A 5 2.42 -2.41 -5.24
N VAL A 6 2.22 -2.54 -3.95
CA VAL A 6 1.19 -1.81 -3.21
C VAL A 6 1.89 -0.70 -2.41
N LEU A 7 1.61 0.56 -2.73
CA LEU A 7 2.23 1.71 -2.09
C LEU A 7 1.28 2.31 -1.06
N VAL A 8 1.68 2.27 0.21
CA VAL A 8 0.91 2.79 1.34
C VAL A 8 1.60 3.99 1.96
N THR A 9 0.83 4.83 2.66
CA THR A 9 1.35 6.04 3.29
C THR A 9 2.06 5.73 4.62
N ASN A 10 3.02 6.58 4.98
CA ASN A 10 3.60 6.62 6.33
C ASN A 10 2.89 7.62 7.25
N HIS A 11 1.98 8.44 6.72
CA HIS A 11 1.37 9.53 7.47
C HIS A 11 0.14 9.05 8.24
N GLY A 12 0.19 9.13 9.57
CA GLY A 12 -0.81 8.54 10.45
C GLY A 12 -1.76 9.50 11.16
N THR A 13 -1.71 10.80 10.84
CA THR A 13 -2.60 11.81 11.44
C THR A 13 -3.27 12.66 10.37
N LEU A 14 -4.42 13.25 10.70
CA LEU A 14 -5.14 14.14 9.79
C LEU A 14 -4.87 15.59 10.21
N GLY A 15 -3.90 16.23 9.54
CA GLY A 15 -3.53 17.61 9.80
C GLY A 15 -3.16 17.84 11.26
N GLU A 16 -3.64 18.94 11.84
CA GLU A 16 -3.42 19.30 13.25
C GLU A 16 -4.43 18.64 14.19
N ALA A 17 -5.47 18.02 13.67
CA ALA A 17 -6.59 17.49 14.44
C ALA A 17 -6.23 16.23 15.24
N LYS A 18 -5.06 15.63 15.02
CA LYS A 18 -4.61 14.38 15.67
C LYS A 18 -5.59 13.21 15.49
N GLU A 19 -6.50 13.32 14.53
CA GLU A 19 -7.38 12.21 14.19
C GLU A 19 -6.58 11.11 13.51
N LYS A 20 -7.02 9.87 13.73
CA LYS A 20 -6.40 8.70 13.11
C LYS A 20 -6.51 8.78 11.60
N ASN A 21 -5.42 8.58 10.91
CA ASN A 21 -5.34 8.64 9.47
C ASN A 21 -4.39 7.56 8.97
N GLY A 22 -4.12 7.54 7.69
CA GLY A 22 -3.24 6.57 7.06
C GLY A 22 -3.86 6.09 5.77
N THR A 23 -3.65 4.80 5.47
CA THR A 23 -4.36 4.11 4.39
C THR A 23 -5.74 3.70 4.92
N PHE A 24 -6.77 3.91 4.11
CA PHE A 24 -8.11 3.44 4.46
C PHE A 24 -8.17 1.92 4.30
N ALA A 25 -8.31 1.21 5.42
CA ALA A 25 -8.14 -0.23 5.45
C ALA A 25 -9.01 -0.99 4.44
N PRO A 26 -10.32 -0.71 4.27
CA PRO A 26 -11.12 -1.45 3.28
C PRO A 26 -10.63 -1.32 1.84
N GLU A 27 -10.11 -0.16 1.44
CA GLU A 27 -9.57 0.02 0.09
C GLU A 27 -8.31 -0.82 -0.14
N LEU A 28 -7.53 -1.06 0.90
CA LEU A 28 -6.39 -1.96 0.85
C LEU A 28 -6.84 -3.43 0.88
N THR A 29 -7.65 -3.79 1.86
CA THR A 29 -7.98 -5.20 2.11
C THR A 29 -8.80 -5.82 1.01
N HIS A 30 -9.74 -5.09 0.43
CA HIS A 30 -10.53 -5.61 -0.69
C HIS A 30 -9.66 -5.88 -1.92
N ALA A 31 -8.68 -5.02 -2.19
CA ALA A 31 -7.73 -5.26 -3.28
C ALA A 31 -6.83 -6.46 -3.00
N LEU A 32 -6.25 -6.53 -1.80
CA LEU A 32 -5.39 -7.67 -1.41
C LEU A 32 -6.15 -8.99 -1.46
N HIS A 33 -7.41 -8.98 -1.07
CA HIS A 33 -8.27 -10.17 -1.13
C HIS A 33 -8.37 -10.68 -2.58
N GLN A 34 -8.59 -9.79 -3.54
CA GLN A 34 -8.64 -10.16 -4.95
C GLN A 34 -7.29 -10.68 -5.45
N PHE A 35 -6.20 -10.04 -5.06
CA PHE A 35 -4.85 -10.49 -5.47
C PHE A 35 -4.56 -11.89 -4.94
N MET A 36 -4.87 -12.14 -3.67
CA MET A 36 -4.64 -13.46 -3.05
C MET A 36 -5.50 -14.55 -3.70
N HIS A 37 -6.76 -14.25 -3.99
CA HIS A 37 -7.65 -15.21 -4.66
C HIS A 37 -7.22 -15.51 -6.10
N ALA A 38 -6.57 -14.55 -6.75
CA ALA A 38 -6.04 -14.73 -8.11
C ALA A 38 -4.62 -15.33 -8.11
N ASN A 39 -4.08 -15.68 -6.94
CA ASN A 39 -2.71 -16.16 -6.76
C ASN A 39 -1.65 -15.18 -7.29
N MET A 40 -1.91 -13.89 -7.18
CA MET A 40 -1.00 -12.84 -7.59
C MET A 40 -0.12 -12.44 -6.40
N ALA A 41 1.19 -12.49 -6.59
CA ALA A 41 2.14 -12.06 -5.57
C ALA A 41 2.15 -10.53 -5.47
N PHE A 42 2.34 -9.99 -4.27
CA PHE A 42 2.45 -8.55 -4.05
C PHE A 42 3.46 -8.24 -2.96
N ASP A 43 4.00 -7.03 -3.03
CA ASP A 43 4.81 -6.43 -1.97
C ASP A 43 4.13 -5.16 -1.50
N ILE A 44 4.21 -4.88 -0.21
CA ILE A 44 3.68 -3.64 0.38
C ILE A 44 4.85 -2.76 0.77
N ALA A 45 4.88 -1.55 0.27
CA ALA A 45 5.97 -0.60 0.48
C ALA A 45 5.43 0.78 0.86
N SER A 46 6.30 1.55 1.50
CA SER A 46 6.05 2.95 1.85
C SER A 46 7.32 3.76 1.61
N LEU A 47 7.22 5.09 1.69
CA LEU A 47 8.39 5.96 1.48
C LEU A 47 9.52 5.66 2.45
N GLU A 48 9.19 5.45 3.72
CA GLU A 48 10.17 5.31 4.81
C GLU A 48 10.30 3.88 5.33
N GLY A 49 9.47 2.97 4.87
CA GLY A 49 9.40 1.61 5.42
C GLY A 49 8.74 1.58 6.79
N GLY A 50 8.82 0.43 7.44
CA GLY A 50 8.27 0.24 8.78
C GLY A 50 6.75 0.11 8.81
N ALA A 51 6.16 0.28 9.98
CA ALA A 51 4.73 0.10 10.17
C ALA A 51 3.91 1.12 9.39
N ALA A 52 2.90 0.64 8.67
CA ALA A 52 1.99 1.49 7.92
C ALA A 52 0.76 1.83 8.76
N PRO A 53 0.47 3.12 8.99
CA PRO A 53 -0.74 3.50 9.71
C PRO A 53 -1.99 3.24 8.87
N LEU A 54 -3.04 2.77 9.53
CA LEU A 54 -4.33 2.49 8.90
C LEU A 54 -5.44 3.20 9.67
N TYR A 55 -6.55 3.46 8.98
CA TYR A 55 -7.80 3.81 9.64
C TYR A 55 -8.93 3.02 8.98
N GLY A 56 -10.07 2.89 9.66
CA GLY A 56 -11.17 2.06 9.18
C GLY A 56 -10.93 0.56 9.34
N GLU A 57 -9.94 0.15 10.12
CA GLU A 57 -9.65 -1.26 10.37
C GLU A 57 -10.73 -1.94 11.23
N ASP A 58 -11.51 -1.15 11.95
CA ASP A 58 -12.64 -1.61 12.77
C ASP A 58 -13.98 -1.61 12.00
N THR A 59 -13.94 -1.34 10.70
CA THR A 59 -15.12 -1.39 9.86
C THR A 59 -15.71 -2.81 9.89
N ASP A 60 -17.02 -2.89 10.13
CA ASP A 60 -17.76 -4.17 10.16
C ASP A 60 -17.89 -4.73 8.73
N ASP A 61 -16.82 -5.29 8.25
CA ASP A 61 -16.63 -5.80 6.90
C ASP A 61 -15.85 -7.10 7.01
N GLY A 62 -16.47 -8.22 6.64
CA GLY A 62 -15.87 -9.54 6.77
C GLY A 62 -14.58 -9.70 5.98
N VAL A 63 -14.49 -9.12 4.78
CA VAL A 63 -13.27 -9.14 3.97
C VAL A 63 -12.16 -8.35 4.63
N ASN A 64 -12.48 -7.15 5.15
CA ASN A 64 -11.52 -6.31 5.85
C ASN A 64 -10.90 -7.06 7.05
N LEU A 65 -11.75 -7.66 7.87
CA LEU A 65 -11.29 -8.40 9.05
C LEU A 65 -10.48 -9.64 8.67
N GLU A 66 -10.93 -10.40 7.67
CA GLU A 66 -10.24 -11.61 7.20
C GLU A 66 -8.83 -11.28 6.72
N VAL A 67 -8.68 -10.26 5.88
CA VAL A 67 -7.39 -9.88 5.31
C VAL A 67 -6.46 -9.30 6.37
N LEU A 68 -6.95 -8.43 7.25
CA LEU A 68 -6.13 -7.85 8.33
C LEU A 68 -5.64 -8.90 9.32
N ASN A 69 -6.38 -10.01 9.48
CA ASN A 69 -5.99 -11.12 10.34
C ASN A 69 -5.09 -12.16 9.65
N ASP A 70 -4.88 -12.03 8.35
CA ASP A 70 -3.93 -12.91 7.64
C ASP A 70 -2.52 -12.58 8.11
N PRO A 71 -1.73 -13.57 8.62
CA PRO A 71 -0.39 -13.31 9.14
C PRO A 71 0.57 -12.69 8.13
N ARG A 72 0.42 -13.01 6.85
CA ARG A 72 1.27 -12.45 5.78
C ARG A 72 1.00 -10.97 5.60
N VAL A 73 -0.26 -10.58 5.62
CA VAL A 73 -0.68 -9.18 5.48
C VAL A 73 -0.29 -8.39 6.73
N SER A 74 -0.57 -8.92 7.90
CA SER A 74 -0.22 -8.29 9.18
C SER A 74 1.29 -8.03 9.27
N ALA A 75 2.11 -9.01 8.92
CA ALA A 75 3.57 -8.87 8.92
C ALA A 75 4.04 -7.80 7.91
N ALA A 76 3.47 -7.82 6.71
CA ALA A 76 3.84 -6.86 5.66
C ALA A 76 3.48 -5.42 6.03
N LEU A 77 2.33 -5.21 6.68
CA LEU A 77 1.90 -3.88 7.13
C LEU A 77 2.69 -3.39 8.35
N SER A 78 3.14 -4.31 9.20
CA SER A 78 3.95 -3.95 10.37
C SER A 78 5.38 -3.57 9.99
N ASN A 79 5.85 -3.98 8.83
CA ASN A 79 7.21 -3.73 8.35
C ASN A 79 7.23 -3.59 6.84
N THR A 80 6.67 -2.48 6.34
CA THR A 80 6.63 -2.20 4.91
C THR A 80 8.04 -2.01 4.36
N MET A 81 8.22 -2.32 3.08
CA MET A 81 9.49 -2.12 2.38
C MET A 81 9.70 -0.63 2.09
N ARG A 82 10.95 -0.20 2.02
CA ARG A 82 11.25 1.18 1.59
C ARG A 82 11.30 1.23 0.07
N ILE A 83 10.65 2.23 -0.52
CA ILE A 83 10.59 2.33 -1.98
C ILE A 83 11.95 2.55 -2.64
N ASP A 84 12.90 3.19 -1.94
CA ASP A 84 14.23 3.44 -2.49
C ASP A 84 15.09 2.17 -2.64
N GLN A 85 14.62 1.05 -2.09
CA GLN A 85 15.27 -0.26 -2.22
C GLN A 85 14.64 -1.13 -3.31
N LEU A 86 13.62 -0.62 -4.01
CA LEU A 86 12.85 -1.38 -4.99
C LEU A 86 13.21 -1.01 -6.42
N SER A 87 13.03 -1.97 -7.33
CA SER A 87 13.22 -1.76 -8.76
C SER A 87 11.90 -1.93 -9.49
N ALA A 88 11.58 -0.98 -10.38
CA ALA A 88 10.37 -1.04 -11.20
C ALA A 88 10.30 -2.30 -12.07
N LYS A 89 11.44 -2.91 -12.38
CA LYS A 89 11.52 -4.13 -13.20
C LYS A 89 10.88 -5.34 -12.54
N ASP A 90 10.74 -5.32 -11.20
CA ASP A 90 10.20 -6.44 -10.44
C ASP A 90 8.68 -6.42 -10.39
N TYR A 91 8.04 -5.36 -10.88
CA TYR A 91 6.61 -5.15 -10.74
C TYR A 91 5.93 -4.94 -12.09
N HIS A 92 4.83 -5.67 -12.30
CA HIS A 92 4.00 -5.50 -13.48
C HIS A 92 2.77 -4.63 -13.23
N ALA A 93 2.56 -4.22 -11.98
CA ALA A 93 1.48 -3.31 -11.61
C ALA A 93 1.86 -2.54 -10.35
N VAL A 94 1.37 -1.32 -10.24
CA VAL A 94 1.47 -0.49 -9.03
C VAL A 94 0.07 -0.10 -8.61
N PHE A 95 -0.26 -0.33 -7.34
CA PHE A 95 -1.56 -0.02 -6.77
C PHE A 95 -1.41 0.93 -5.59
N TYR A 96 -2.18 1.99 -5.60
CA TYR A 96 -2.26 2.98 -4.52
C TYR A 96 -3.62 2.83 -3.82
N PRO A 97 -3.71 2.16 -2.67
CA PRO A 97 -4.95 2.18 -1.89
C PRO A 97 -5.21 3.59 -1.39
N GLY A 98 -6.49 3.98 -1.33
CA GLY A 98 -6.87 5.31 -0.92
C GLY A 98 -6.70 5.56 0.57
N GLY A 99 -6.96 6.79 0.94
CA GLY A 99 -6.84 7.27 2.29
C GLY A 99 -6.27 8.68 2.28
N PHE A 100 -6.62 9.50 3.25
CA PHE A 100 -6.15 10.89 3.27
C PHE A 100 -4.65 10.99 3.56
N GLY A 101 -4.04 9.96 4.16
CA GLY A 101 -2.61 9.97 4.47
C GLY A 101 -1.72 10.15 3.25
N LEU A 102 -2.10 9.58 2.12
CA LEU A 102 -1.28 9.66 0.91
C LEU A 102 -1.11 11.08 0.38
N LEU A 103 -2.03 11.99 0.72
CA LEU A 103 -1.94 13.40 0.33
C LEU A 103 -0.77 14.11 1.00
N TYR A 104 -0.29 13.61 2.14
CA TYR A 104 0.78 14.21 2.91
C TYR A 104 2.16 13.74 2.46
N ASP A 105 2.27 12.56 1.86
CA ASP A 105 3.57 12.01 1.47
C ASP A 105 3.62 11.50 0.02
N LEU A 106 2.88 10.45 -0.33
CA LEU A 106 2.99 9.81 -1.64
C LEU A 106 2.65 10.74 -2.80
N ALA A 107 1.63 11.58 -2.65
CA ALA A 107 1.20 12.49 -3.71
C ALA A 107 2.26 13.54 -4.06
N LYS A 108 3.20 13.80 -3.17
CA LYS A 108 4.28 14.79 -3.34
C LYS A 108 5.64 14.14 -3.60
N SER A 109 5.73 12.81 -3.60
CA SER A 109 7.00 12.11 -3.67
C SER A 109 7.49 11.96 -5.10
N GLU A 110 8.66 12.51 -5.40
CA GLU A 110 9.33 12.27 -6.69
C GLU A 110 9.76 10.81 -6.83
N LYS A 111 10.20 10.18 -5.74
CA LYS A 111 10.63 8.77 -5.76
C LYS A 111 9.48 7.85 -6.13
N ALA A 112 8.32 8.04 -5.50
CA ALA A 112 7.12 7.26 -5.81
C ALA A 112 6.67 7.50 -7.25
N GLY A 113 6.67 8.75 -7.70
CA GLY A 113 6.32 9.11 -9.07
C GLY A 113 7.24 8.50 -10.11
N LYS A 114 8.55 8.54 -9.87
CA LYS A 114 9.54 7.93 -10.78
C LYS A 114 9.41 6.43 -10.85
N LEU A 115 9.22 5.77 -9.72
CA LEU A 115 9.04 4.32 -9.66
C LEU A 115 7.77 3.90 -10.42
N THR A 116 6.68 4.61 -10.19
CA THR A 116 5.39 4.36 -10.85
C THR A 116 5.49 4.59 -12.36
N ALA A 117 6.11 5.69 -12.78
CA ALA A 117 6.31 5.99 -14.20
C ALA A 117 7.17 4.91 -14.88
N ALA A 118 8.25 4.48 -14.22
CA ALA A 118 9.12 3.43 -14.75
C ALA A 118 8.37 2.11 -14.91
N ALA A 119 7.54 1.75 -13.93
CA ALA A 119 6.72 0.53 -14.03
C ALA A 119 5.75 0.62 -15.21
N PHE A 120 5.10 1.77 -15.40
CA PHE A 120 4.19 2.00 -16.53
C PHE A 120 4.93 1.93 -17.86
N GLU A 121 6.09 2.59 -17.97
CA GLU A 121 6.90 2.59 -19.19
C GLU A 121 7.43 1.19 -19.56
N ASN A 122 7.61 0.32 -18.57
CA ASN A 122 8.00 -1.07 -18.76
C ASN A 122 6.80 -1.98 -19.13
N GLY A 123 5.63 -1.40 -19.41
CA GLY A 123 4.44 -2.13 -19.80
C GLY A 123 3.53 -2.53 -18.64
N GLY A 124 3.79 -2.05 -17.45
CA GLY A 124 2.97 -2.34 -16.28
C GLY A 124 1.68 -1.53 -16.22
N VAL A 125 0.83 -1.89 -15.28
CA VAL A 125 -0.46 -1.23 -15.01
C VAL A 125 -0.35 -0.40 -13.74
N VAL A 126 -0.96 0.76 -13.77
CA VAL A 126 -1.02 1.63 -12.58
C VAL A 126 -2.47 1.89 -12.23
#